data_3aacf80a6e58f84f400715229931089a
#
_entry.id   3aacf80a6e58f84f400715229931089a
#
_cell.length_a   1.000
_cell.length_b   1.000
_cell.length_c   1.000
_cell.angle_alpha   90.00
_cell.angle_beta   90.00
_cell.angle_gamma   90.00
#
_symmetry.space_group_name_H-M   'P 1'
#
loop_
_entity.id
_entity.type
_entity.pdbx_description
1 polymer ?
#
loop_
_entity_poly.entity_id
_entity_poly.type
_entity_poly.pdbx_seq_one_letter_code
_entity_poly.pdbx_strand_id
1 'polypeptide(L)'
;MKRKSLLCLTLVLCMTLSLAACGSAGSAGSAAGSADAGDPDGKIVIGVISPNTGALAAYGNGIVTGADLAAEEINASGGILGRQVELIKTDDQSDPTECLNAFNSLVAQGVGLIVGSATSGCTSAITDAANEEEVCLLSPTATADSITTEDDYVFRACYADSFQGAIAAAYAKQAGFEKAGVVYCAADVYSKGLYDSFSTACEKYGIEIVDAQSTASLDVQDYTNQFAAMVKAGVDFVYAPFYYDVIGPYVVPQARAAGYTGVIMGADGYDTTPDYVVDGADLTAFNKVYWTNHYDPSDTSEKVSSFVKAYEAKYSAVPSAFAATGYDCVYMYKAAIEAAGTAESSAVRDALADTSAVYECVTGTFSLDETGTPIKGAAIIAFESDGSTVASKLLDVVSELPA
;
A
#
# COMPACT_ATOMS: atom_id res chain seq x y z
N MET A 1 -2.10 75.39 -10.22
CA MET A 1 -1.50 76.30 -9.19
C MET A 1 -0.51 75.43 -8.40
N LYS A 2 0.77 75.65 -8.65
CA LYS A 2 1.79 76.20 -7.71
C LYS A 2 2.06 75.21 -6.53
N ARG A 3 3.22 74.72 -6.14
CA ARG A 3 4.67 75.03 -6.38
C ARG A 3 5.40 73.99 -5.51
N LYS A 4 6.48 73.34 -6.02
CA LYS A 4 7.92 73.68 -5.65
C LYS A 4 8.23 73.34 -4.20
N SER A 5 9.31 72.73 -3.77
CA SER A 5 10.74 72.66 -4.14
C SER A 5 11.40 71.74 -3.12
N LEU A 6 12.37 70.95 -3.38
CA LEU A 6 13.78 71.09 -3.70
C LEU A 6 14.71 71.03 -2.45
N LEU A 7 15.76 70.24 -2.60
CA LEU A 7 17.15 70.39 -2.04
C LEU A 7 17.39 69.81 -0.62
N CYS A 8 18.47 69.16 -0.28
CA CYS A 8 19.86 68.93 -0.73
C CYS A 8 20.44 67.86 0.20
N LEU A 9 21.22 66.93 -0.26
CA LEU A 9 22.67 66.87 -0.50
C LEU A 9 23.54 67.01 0.73
N THR A 10 24.35 66.03 1.05
CA THR A 10 25.81 65.91 1.32
C THR A 10 26.06 64.63 2.16
N LEU A 11 26.73 63.61 1.69
CA LEU A 11 28.16 63.35 1.42
C LEU A 11 29.07 63.46 2.66
N VAL A 12 29.71 62.32 3.04
CA VAL A 12 31.12 62.11 3.40
C VAL A 12 31.31 60.67 3.82
N LEU A 13 31.88 59.80 3.05
CA LEU A 13 33.20 59.24 2.76
C LEU A 13 34.10 59.07 4.01
N CYS A 14 34.33 57.78 4.37
CA CYS A 14 35.60 57.36 4.95
C CYS A 14 35.91 55.91 4.51
N MET A 15 36.90 55.85 3.61
CA MET A 15 37.67 54.63 3.29
C MET A 15 38.68 54.35 4.41
N THR A 16 38.84 53.07 4.76
CA THR A 16 40.17 52.55 5.09
C THR A 16 40.33 51.15 4.54
N LEU A 17 41.30 50.96 3.66
CA LEU A 17 41.85 49.74 3.13
C LEU A 17 42.53 48.93 4.23
N SER A 18 42.42 47.58 4.09
CA SER A 18 43.53 46.67 4.40
C SER A 18 43.52 45.51 3.44
N LEU A 19 44.60 45.42 2.66
CA LEU A 19 44.91 44.34 1.71
C LEU A 19 45.48 43.11 2.44
N ALA A 20 45.27 41.99 1.72
CA ALA A 20 46.17 40.85 1.50
C ALA A 20 45.79 39.53 2.19
N ALA A 21 45.35 38.52 1.39
CA ALA A 21 46.23 37.43 0.95
C ALA A 21 45.54 36.49 -0.07
N CYS A 22 46.22 36.24 -1.15
CA CYS A 22 45.90 35.23 -2.17
C CYS A 22 45.85 33.81 -1.60
N GLY A 23 44.88 32.98 -2.12
CA GLY A 23 44.88 31.53 -1.95
C GLY A 23 43.85 30.89 -2.87
N SER A 24 44.32 30.36 -3.99
CA SER A 24 43.82 29.34 -4.92
C SER A 24 42.31 29.09 -5.04
N ALA A 25 41.79 29.33 -6.22
CA ALA A 25 40.54 28.84 -6.74
C ALA A 25 40.51 27.28 -6.72
N GLY A 26 39.70 26.74 -5.81
CA GLY A 26 39.19 25.38 -5.86
C GLY A 26 37.75 25.46 -6.32
N SER A 27 37.46 24.80 -7.42
CA SER A 27 36.13 24.57 -7.95
C SER A 27 35.30 23.88 -6.88
N ALA A 28 34.38 24.61 -6.24
CA ALA A 28 33.36 24.00 -5.40
C ALA A 28 32.27 23.47 -6.35
N GLY A 29 32.35 22.18 -6.63
CA GLY A 29 31.18 21.42 -7.07
C GLY A 29 30.14 21.53 -5.96
N SER A 30 28.95 21.99 -6.31
CA SER A 30 27.76 21.81 -5.46
C SER A 30 27.52 20.31 -5.36
N ALA A 31 28.03 19.67 -4.32
CA ALA A 31 27.41 18.50 -3.80
C ALA A 31 26.08 18.99 -3.18
N ALA A 32 24.96 18.69 -3.85
CA ALA A 32 23.69 18.62 -3.18
C ALA A 32 23.86 17.52 -2.12
N GLY A 33 24.02 17.93 -0.86
CA GLY A 33 24.02 17.00 0.26
C GLY A 33 22.63 16.40 0.33
N SER A 34 22.56 15.08 0.17
CA SER A 34 21.39 14.31 0.58
C SER A 34 21.07 14.76 2.00
N ALA A 35 19.84 15.25 2.19
CA ALA A 35 19.38 15.63 3.52
C ALA A 35 19.34 14.38 4.40
N ASP A 36 20.06 14.41 5.51
CA ASP A 36 19.86 13.41 6.58
C ASP A 36 18.35 13.44 6.92
N ALA A 37 17.66 12.31 6.79
CA ALA A 37 16.24 12.14 7.12
C ALA A 37 16.03 12.34 8.63
N GLY A 38 16.56 13.40 9.19
CA GLY A 38 16.52 13.77 10.60
C GLY A 38 16.03 15.18 10.80
N ASP A 39 15.03 15.30 11.67
CA ASP A 39 14.68 16.54 12.32
C ASP A 39 15.94 17.16 12.94
N PRO A 40 16.09 18.53 12.96
CA PRO A 40 17.14 19.22 13.69
C PRO A 40 17.31 18.79 15.16
N ASP A 41 16.27 18.24 15.78
CA ASP A 41 16.28 17.69 17.14
C ASP A 41 16.83 16.24 17.22
N GLY A 42 17.31 15.66 16.13
CA GLY A 42 17.92 14.33 16.11
C GLY A 42 16.95 13.16 16.03
N LYS A 43 15.69 13.36 15.68
CA LYS A 43 14.69 12.31 15.41
C LYS A 43 14.88 11.71 14.00
N ILE A 44 14.36 10.51 13.80
CA ILE A 44 14.17 9.92 12.48
C ILE A 44 12.74 10.19 12.08
N VAL A 45 12.57 10.99 11.02
CA VAL A 45 11.25 11.37 10.51
C VAL A 45 10.86 10.43 9.36
N ILE A 46 9.68 9.82 9.47
CA ILE A 46 9.09 8.99 8.43
C ILE A 46 7.74 9.61 8.05
N GLY A 47 7.55 9.92 6.77
CA GLY A 47 6.26 10.32 6.23
C GLY A 47 5.31 9.13 6.14
N VAL A 48 4.01 9.35 6.34
CA VAL A 48 2.97 8.34 6.08
C VAL A 48 1.92 8.97 5.20
N ILE A 49 1.80 8.49 3.96
CA ILE A 49 0.76 8.91 3.01
C ILE A 49 -0.27 7.79 2.94
N SER A 50 -1.53 8.09 3.23
CA SER A 50 -2.60 7.09 3.18
C SER A 50 -3.97 7.74 3.14
N PRO A 51 -5.02 7.07 2.63
CA PRO A 51 -6.37 7.61 2.58
C PRO A 51 -7.01 7.59 3.97
N ASN A 52 -6.81 8.64 4.75
CA ASN A 52 -7.38 8.76 6.10
C ASN A 52 -8.84 9.23 6.07
N THR A 53 -9.28 9.78 4.95
CA THR A 53 -10.66 10.15 4.65
C THR A 53 -11.07 9.62 3.26
N GLY A 54 -12.37 9.73 2.92
CA GLY A 54 -12.91 9.26 1.65
C GLY A 54 -13.36 7.79 1.67
N ALA A 55 -13.56 7.21 0.47
CA ALA A 55 -14.16 5.89 0.30
C ALA A 55 -13.32 4.76 0.90
N LEU A 56 -12.00 4.87 0.84
CA LEU A 56 -11.07 3.82 1.32
C LEU A 56 -10.42 4.17 2.67
N ALA A 57 -11.08 5.00 3.49
CA ALA A 57 -10.55 5.45 4.78
C ALA A 57 -10.24 4.29 5.76
N ALA A 58 -10.89 3.14 5.64
CA ALA A 58 -10.56 1.99 6.48
C ALA A 58 -9.14 1.48 6.26
N TYR A 59 -8.67 1.48 5.02
CA TYR A 59 -7.29 1.10 4.71
C TYR A 59 -6.29 2.10 5.32
N GLY A 60 -6.49 3.40 5.05
CA GLY A 60 -5.60 4.43 5.55
C GLY A 60 -5.52 4.48 7.06
N ASN A 61 -6.66 4.38 7.74
CA ASN A 61 -6.70 4.32 9.19
C ASN A 61 -5.99 3.06 9.73
N GLY A 62 -6.12 1.92 9.05
CA GLY A 62 -5.37 0.71 9.36
C GLY A 62 -3.86 0.96 9.27
N ILE A 63 -3.37 1.45 8.13
CA ILE A 63 -1.94 1.75 7.91
C ILE A 63 -1.39 2.69 8.98
N VAL A 64 -2.10 3.80 9.26
CA VAL A 64 -1.67 4.78 10.26
C VAL A 64 -1.60 4.18 11.65
N THR A 65 -2.61 3.42 12.07
CA THR A 65 -2.63 2.83 13.41
C THR A 65 -1.58 1.73 13.58
N GLY A 66 -1.31 0.95 12.53
CA GLY A 66 -0.21 -0.01 12.50
C GLY A 66 1.15 0.67 12.60
N ALA A 67 1.39 1.69 11.79
CA ALA A 67 2.63 2.47 11.82
C ALA A 67 2.84 3.18 13.17
N ASP A 68 1.77 3.75 13.76
CA ASP A 68 1.83 4.36 15.09
C ASP A 68 2.20 3.36 16.19
N LEU A 69 1.64 2.15 16.14
CA LEU A 69 1.99 1.10 17.10
C LEU A 69 3.46 0.72 16.98
N ALA A 70 3.96 0.51 15.76
CA ALA A 70 5.36 0.19 15.49
C ALA A 70 6.31 1.30 16.00
N ALA A 71 6.01 2.57 15.68
CA ALA A 71 6.83 3.69 16.11
C ALA A 71 6.88 3.83 17.65
N GLU A 72 5.76 3.60 18.33
CA GLU A 72 5.70 3.62 19.79
C GLU A 72 6.53 2.50 20.42
N GLU A 73 6.44 1.26 19.91
CA GLU A 73 7.22 0.12 20.41
C GLU A 73 8.73 0.32 20.17
N ILE A 74 9.11 0.80 18.99
CA ILE A 74 10.48 1.14 18.65
C ILE A 74 11.00 2.23 19.59
N ASN A 75 10.23 3.29 19.82
CA ASN A 75 10.60 4.39 20.70
C ASN A 75 10.72 3.95 22.16
N ALA A 76 9.82 3.09 22.63
CA ALA A 76 9.89 2.53 23.98
C ALA A 76 11.13 1.62 24.16
N SER A 77 11.64 1.03 23.07
CA SER A 77 12.84 0.19 23.04
C SER A 77 14.14 0.98 22.85
N GLY A 78 14.09 2.32 22.79
CA GLY A 78 15.26 3.20 22.67
C GLY A 78 15.44 3.84 21.29
N GLY A 79 14.47 3.67 20.41
CA GLY A 79 14.48 4.23 19.04
C GLY A 79 15.34 3.42 18.06
N ILE A 80 15.64 4.02 16.92
CA ILE A 80 16.53 3.46 15.88
C ILE A 80 17.87 4.19 15.98
N LEU A 81 18.96 3.46 16.12
CA LEU A 81 20.31 4.03 16.36
C LEU A 81 20.35 5.04 17.52
N GLY A 82 19.49 4.86 18.56
CA GLY A 82 19.36 5.75 19.69
C GLY A 82 18.53 7.02 19.44
N ARG A 83 17.93 7.16 18.27
CA ARG A 83 17.08 8.29 17.87
C ARG A 83 15.61 7.89 17.88
N GLN A 84 14.74 8.79 18.35
CA GLN A 84 13.29 8.56 18.35
C GLN A 84 12.72 8.65 16.93
N VAL A 85 11.76 7.81 16.62
CA VAL A 85 10.97 7.86 15.38
C VAL A 85 9.82 8.85 15.54
N GLU A 86 9.64 9.71 14.56
CA GLU A 86 8.49 10.60 14.43
C GLU A 86 7.76 10.33 13.09
N LEU A 87 6.44 10.19 13.13
CA LEU A 87 5.61 9.99 11.95
C LEU A 87 4.91 11.31 11.58
N ILE A 88 5.09 11.76 10.33
CA ILE A 88 4.32 12.86 9.74
C ILE A 88 3.29 12.26 8.80
N LYS A 89 2.01 12.39 9.15
CA LYS A 89 0.88 11.76 8.45
C LYS A 89 0.20 12.75 7.53
N THR A 90 -0.10 12.30 6.31
CA THR A 90 -0.81 13.06 5.30
C THR A 90 -1.93 12.22 4.71
N ASP A 91 -3.02 12.87 4.31
CA ASP A 91 -4.21 12.25 3.73
C ASP A 91 -4.20 12.43 2.21
N ASP A 92 -4.27 11.33 1.47
CA ASP A 92 -4.37 11.35 0.02
C ASP A 92 -5.80 11.12 -0.50
N GLN A 93 -6.76 10.87 0.39
CA GLN A 93 -8.18 10.71 0.09
C GLN A 93 -8.47 9.64 -1.00
N SER A 94 -7.53 8.74 -1.28
CA SER A 94 -7.51 7.81 -2.42
C SER A 94 -7.51 8.52 -3.79
N ASP A 95 -7.07 9.78 -3.86
CA ASP A 95 -6.95 10.56 -5.09
C ASP A 95 -5.47 10.70 -5.49
N PRO A 96 -5.08 10.30 -6.72
CA PRO A 96 -3.70 10.39 -7.19
C PRO A 96 -3.12 11.81 -7.17
N THR A 97 -3.94 12.85 -7.38
CA THR A 97 -3.50 14.24 -7.33
C THR A 97 -3.20 14.68 -5.89
N GLU A 98 -4.09 14.32 -4.96
CA GLU A 98 -3.87 14.61 -3.53
C GLU A 98 -2.68 13.80 -2.98
N CYS A 99 -2.46 12.57 -3.47
CA CYS A 99 -1.27 11.79 -3.13
C CYS A 99 0.03 12.50 -3.56
N LEU A 100 0.08 13.02 -4.78
CA LEU A 100 1.23 13.80 -5.25
C LEU A 100 1.42 15.10 -4.45
N ASN A 101 0.33 15.78 -4.08
CA ASN A 101 0.37 16.96 -3.21
C ASN A 101 0.92 16.62 -1.82
N ALA A 102 0.48 15.51 -1.24
CA ALA A 102 0.95 15.00 0.04
C ALA A 102 2.45 14.65 0.00
N PHE A 103 2.89 13.95 -1.05
CA PHE A 103 4.29 13.61 -1.30
C PHE A 103 5.16 14.88 -1.36
N ASN A 104 4.80 15.83 -2.24
CA ASN A 104 5.53 17.10 -2.39
C ASN A 104 5.60 17.89 -1.09
N SER A 105 4.53 17.85 -0.28
CA SER A 105 4.51 18.51 1.04
C SER A 105 5.50 17.89 2.02
N LEU A 106 5.66 16.55 2.01
CA LEU A 106 6.64 15.85 2.86
C LEU A 106 8.07 16.13 2.40
N VAL A 107 8.33 16.07 1.09
CA VAL A 107 9.64 16.38 0.51
C VAL A 107 10.07 17.81 0.82
N ALA A 108 9.15 18.78 0.72
CA ALA A 108 9.42 20.18 1.09
C ALA A 108 9.76 20.37 2.58
N GLN A 109 9.40 19.43 3.44
CA GLN A 109 9.77 19.39 4.87
C GLN A 109 11.08 18.62 5.12
N GLY A 110 11.74 18.10 4.06
CA GLY A 110 12.98 17.35 4.17
C GLY A 110 12.79 15.88 4.54
N VAL A 111 11.58 15.33 4.35
CA VAL A 111 11.31 13.91 4.62
C VAL A 111 11.82 13.06 3.47
N GLY A 112 12.82 12.21 3.74
CA GLY A 112 13.44 11.31 2.76
C GLY A 112 12.98 9.84 2.86
N LEU A 113 12.17 9.48 3.86
CA LEU A 113 11.65 8.13 4.08
C LEU A 113 10.12 8.20 4.18
N ILE A 114 9.39 7.52 3.29
CA ILE A 114 7.93 7.60 3.23
C ILE A 114 7.31 6.20 3.20
N VAL A 115 6.36 5.93 4.08
CA VAL A 115 5.42 4.82 4.01
C VAL A 115 4.19 5.28 3.25
N GLY A 116 3.85 4.62 2.16
CA GLY A 116 2.65 4.99 1.38
C GLY A 116 2.79 4.73 -0.13
N SER A 117 1.75 4.96 -0.92
CA SER A 117 0.37 5.07 -0.47
C SER A 117 -0.31 3.69 -0.40
N ALA A 118 -1.60 3.65 -0.03
CA ALA A 118 -2.34 2.39 0.11
C ALA A 118 -2.73 1.80 -1.25
N THR A 119 -3.26 2.63 -2.16
CA THR A 119 -3.78 2.15 -3.45
C THR A 119 -2.71 2.19 -4.54
N SER A 120 -2.80 1.26 -5.49
CA SER A 120 -1.88 1.22 -6.63
C SER A 120 -1.94 2.49 -7.48
N GLY A 121 -3.14 3.07 -7.66
CA GLY A 121 -3.29 4.32 -8.41
C GLY A 121 -2.59 5.52 -7.77
N CYS A 122 -2.74 5.68 -6.44
CA CYS A 122 -2.06 6.74 -5.69
C CYS A 122 -0.55 6.53 -5.66
N THR A 123 -0.09 5.30 -5.38
CA THR A 123 1.34 5.01 -5.34
C THR A 123 1.99 5.23 -6.72
N SER A 124 1.37 4.78 -7.82
CA SER A 124 1.87 5.02 -9.17
C SER A 124 2.04 6.52 -9.50
N ALA A 125 1.22 7.39 -8.92
CA ALA A 125 1.31 8.82 -9.16
C ALA A 125 2.54 9.49 -8.53
N ILE A 126 3.22 8.82 -7.61
CA ILE A 126 4.37 9.36 -6.88
C ILE A 126 5.68 8.57 -7.11
N THR A 127 5.66 7.46 -7.87
CA THR A 127 6.87 6.64 -8.11
C THR A 127 7.97 7.43 -8.82
N ASP A 128 7.63 8.11 -9.93
CA ASP A 128 8.59 8.92 -10.68
C ASP A 128 9.18 10.04 -9.81
N ALA A 129 8.32 10.73 -9.04
CA ALA A 129 8.76 11.79 -8.15
C ALA A 129 9.66 11.27 -7.01
N ALA A 130 9.38 10.08 -6.48
CA ALA A 130 10.21 9.44 -5.45
C ALA A 130 11.63 9.16 -5.98
N ASN A 131 11.73 8.69 -7.23
CA ASN A 131 13.01 8.46 -7.90
C ASN A 131 13.74 9.76 -8.23
N GLU A 132 13.05 10.79 -8.74
CA GLU A 132 13.64 12.08 -9.07
C GLU A 132 14.18 12.83 -7.84
N GLU A 133 13.48 12.73 -6.72
CA GLU A 133 13.84 13.39 -5.45
C GLU A 133 14.72 12.51 -4.54
N GLU A 134 15.07 11.30 -4.98
CA GLU A 134 15.83 10.30 -4.20
C GLU A 134 15.20 10.02 -2.82
N VAL A 135 13.85 9.94 -2.78
CA VAL A 135 13.05 9.65 -1.58
C VAL A 135 12.74 8.16 -1.53
N CYS A 136 13.16 7.50 -0.46
CA CYS A 136 12.84 6.08 -0.27
C CYS A 136 11.36 5.92 0.07
N LEU A 137 10.62 5.30 -0.85
CA LEU A 137 9.18 5.05 -0.77
C LEU A 137 8.93 3.57 -0.51
N LEU A 138 8.29 3.24 0.61
CA LEU A 138 7.91 1.87 0.98
C LEU A 138 6.39 1.76 1.04
N SER A 139 5.78 1.22 -0.02
CA SER A 139 4.33 1.05 -0.05
C SER A 139 3.87 -0.13 0.81
N PRO A 140 2.90 0.06 1.71
CA PRO A 140 2.36 -1.02 2.51
C PRO A 140 1.52 -2.00 1.70
N THR A 141 0.75 -1.53 0.71
CA THR A 141 -0.33 -2.31 0.08
C THR A 141 -0.57 -2.04 -1.40
N ALA A 142 0.26 -1.25 -2.08
CA ALA A 142 0.14 -1.08 -3.52
C ALA A 142 0.71 -2.30 -4.26
N THR A 143 -0.18 -3.14 -4.76
CA THR A 143 0.14 -4.47 -5.29
C THR A 143 0.39 -4.52 -6.80
N ALA A 144 0.03 -3.49 -7.57
CA ALA A 144 0.26 -3.50 -9.02
C ALA A 144 1.74 -3.76 -9.36
N ASP A 145 2.00 -4.61 -10.36
CA ASP A 145 3.35 -5.03 -10.71
C ASP A 145 4.24 -3.86 -11.16
N SER A 146 3.63 -2.79 -11.68
CA SER A 146 4.34 -1.59 -12.14
C SER A 146 4.81 -0.64 -11.03
N ILE A 147 4.50 -0.92 -9.75
CA ILE A 147 4.86 -0.04 -8.63
C ILE A 147 6.36 -0.05 -8.36
N THR A 148 6.98 -1.21 -8.47
CA THR A 148 8.41 -1.41 -8.18
C THR A 148 9.13 -1.90 -9.41
N THR A 149 10.32 -1.37 -9.68
CA THR A 149 11.23 -1.78 -10.74
C THR A 149 12.66 -1.85 -10.21
N GLU A 150 13.57 -2.46 -10.96
CA GLU A 150 14.98 -2.54 -10.57
C GLU A 150 15.61 -1.14 -10.43
N ASP A 151 16.51 -1.01 -9.48
CA ASP A 151 17.31 0.21 -9.21
C ASP A 151 16.52 1.46 -8.76
N ASP A 152 15.26 1.31 -8.37
CA ASP A 152 14.42 2.41 -7.93
C ASP A 152 14.54 2.71 -6.42
N TYR A 153 13.99 3.87 -6.03
CA TYR A 153 13.77 4.25 -4.63
C TYR A 153 12.43 3.74 -4.09
N VAL A 154 11.73 2.89 -4.83
CA VAL A 154 10.38 2.42 -4.52
C VAL A 154 10.39 0.94 -4.17
N PHE A 155 9.87 0.62 -3.01
CA PHE A 155 9.76 -0.73 -2.44
C PHE A 155 8.34 -0.98 -1.94
N ARG A 156 8.01 -2.22 -1.61
CA ARG A 156 6.73 -2.56 -0.99
C ARG A 156 6.84 -3.62 0.09
N ALA A 157 5.89 -3.63 1.02
CA ALA A 157 5.74 -4.67 2.05
C ALA A 157 4.71 -5.75 1.66
N CYS A 158 3.93 -5.51 0.61
CA CYS A 158 2.94 -6.43 0.05
C CYS A 158 3.51 -7.24 -1.13
N TYR A 159 2.84 -8.33 -1.51
CA TYR A 159 3.14 -9.07 -2.73
C TYR A 159 2.53 -8.39 -3.97
N ALA A 160 2.88 -8.87 -5.17
CA ALA A 160 2.41 -8.30 -6.44
C ALA A 160 1.05 -8.87 -6.90
N ASP A 161 0.34 -8.14 -7.78
CA ASP A 161 -0.90 -8.57 -8.42
C ASP A 161 -0.72 -9.83 -9.26
N SER A 162 0.44 -9.99 -9.90
CA SER A 162 0.80 -11.21 -10.64
C SER A 162 0.73 -12.45 -9.76
N PHE A 163 1.12 -12.35 -8.50
CA PHE A 163 1.03 -13.44 -7.54
C PHE A 163 -0.42 -13.69 -7.10
N GLN A 164 -1.19 -12.64 -6.80
CA GLN A 164 -2.60 -12.77 -6.40
C GLN A 164 -3.49 -13.36 -7.50
N GLY A 165 -3.36 -12.85 -8.72
CA GLY A 165 -4.09 -13.36 -9.89
C GLY A 165 -3.77 -14.83 -10.18
N ALA A 166 -2.49 -15.21 -10.03
CA ALA A 166 -2.07 -16.59 -10.20
C ALA A 166 -2.61 -17.52 -9.10
N ILE A 167 -2.67 -17.07 -7.84
CA ILE A 167 -3.31 -17.82 -6.74
C ILE A 167 -4.78 -18.04 -7.03
N ALA A 168 -5.52 -17.02 -7.48
CA ALA A 168 -6.94 -17.13 -7.78
C ALA A 168 -7.20 -18.16 -8.91
N ALA A 169 -6.40 -18.13 -9.98
CA ALA A 169 -6.50 -19.10 -11.06
C ALA A 169 -6.09 -20.52 -10.63
N ALA A 170 -5.03 -20.64 -9.83
CA ALA A 170 -4.60 -21.94 -9.28
C ALA A 170 -5.67 -22.54 -8.36
N TYR A 171 -6.27 -21.72 -7.49
CA TYR A 171 -7.38 -22.14 -6.65
C TYR A 171 -8.57 -22.61 -7.49
N ALA A 172 -8.98 -21.85 -8.49
CA ALA A 172 -10.07 -22.22 -9.39
C ALA A 172 -9.80 -23.57 -10.06
N LYS A 173 -8.57 -23.78 -10.54
CA LYS A 173 -8.15 -25.06 -11.14
C LYS A 173 -8.20 -26.23 -10.16
N GLN A 174 -7.66 -26.06 -8.96
CA GLN A 174 -7.65 -27.10 -7.92
C GLN A 174 -9.08 -27.46 -7.46
N ALA A 175 -9.96 -26.46 -7.39
CA ALA A 175 -11.37 -26.66 -7.05
C ALA A 175 -12.20 -27.27 -8.19
N GLY A 176 -11.62 -27.44 -9.39
CA GLY A 176 -12.27 -28.04 -10.53
C GLY A 176 -13.17 -27.12 -11.35
N PHE A 177 -13.00 -25.81 -11.20
CA PHE A 177 -13.68 -24.82 -12.04
C PHE A 177 -13.04 -24.75 -13.42
N GLU A 178 -13.86 -24.59 -14.46
CA GLU A 178 -13.43 -24.56 -15.85
C GLU A 178 -13.82 -23.26 -16.57
N LYS A 179 -14.86 -22.55 -16.10
CA LYS A 179 -15.44 -21.37 -16.74
C LYS A 179 -15.45 -20.17 -15.81
N ALA A 180 -14.48 -19.30 -15.98
CA ALA A 180 -14.40 -18.08 -15.22
C ALA A 180 -15.22 -16.94 -15.86
N GLY A 181 -15.83 -16.12 -15.01
CA GLY A 181 -16.30 -14.79 -15.33
C GLY A 181 -15.45 -13.76 -14.57
N VAL A 182 -15.23 -12.60 -15.16
CA VAL A 182 -14.50 -11.51 -14.50
C VAL A 182 -15.32 -10.23 -14.54
N VAL A 183 -15.44 -9.54 -13.42
CA VAL A 183 -15.94 -8.16 -13.36
C VAL A 183 -14.88 -7.29 -12.70
N TYR A 184 -14.48 -6.20 -13.37
CA TYR A 184 -13.36 -5.37 -12.94
C TYR A 184 -13.53 -3.90 -13.35
N CYS A 185 -12.76 -2.98 -12.77
CA CYS A 185 -12.70 -1.59 -13.19
C CYS A 185 -11.52 -1.36 -14.13
N ALA A 186 -11.81 -1.02 -15.41
CA ALA A 186 -10.77 -0.82 -16.41
C ALA A 186 -9.95 0.47 -16.21
N ALA A 187 -10.47 1.43 -15.45
CA ALA A 187 -9.80 2.70 -15.16
C ALA A 187 -8.97 2.66 -13.86
N ASP A 188 -9.12 1.62 -13.05
CA ASP A 188 -8.39 1.48 -11.80
C ASP A 188 -7.15 0.59 -12.00
N VAL A 189 -6.00 1.06 -11.55
CA VAL A 189 -4.70 0.39 -11.76
C VAL A 189 -4.67 -0.99 -11.11
N TYR A 190 -5.18 -1.12 -9.87
CA TYR A 190 -5.24 -2.36 -9.12
C TYR A 190 -6.21 -3.36 -9.76
N SER A 191 -7.46 -2.96 -9.96
CA SER A 191 -8.51 -3.84 -10.50
C SER A 191 -8.15 -4.35 -11.91
N LYS A 192 -7.58 -3.48 -12.75
CA LYS A 192 -7.13 -3.83 -14.09
C LYS A 192 -5.90 -4.74 -14.06
N GLY A 193 -4.92 -4.45 -13.21
CA GLY A 193 -3.70 -5.27 -13.04
C GLY A 193 -4.03 -6.69 -12.61
N LEU A 194 -4.93 -6.84 -11.64
CA LEU A 194 -5.41 -8.14 -11.19
C LEU A 194 -6.19 -8.92 -12.26
N TYR A 195 -7.02 -8.22 -13.07
CA TYR A 195 -7.66 -8.85 -14.22
C TYR A 195 -6.64 -9.40 -15.22
N ASP A 196 -5.62 -8.62 -15.56
CA ASP A 196 -4.58 -9.03 -16.51
C ASP A 196 -3.80 -10.23 -15.98
N SER A 197 -3.42 -10.19 -14.72
CA SER A 197 -2.67 -11.26 -14.05
C SER A 197 -3.49 -12.55 -13.93
N PHE A 198 -4.76 -12.46 -13.53
CA PHE A 198 -5.68 -13.58 -13.49
C PHE A 198 -5.88 -14.18 -14.87
N SER A 199 -6.08 -13.35 -15.90
CA SER A 199 -6.27 -13.79 -17.28
C SER A 199 -5.06 -14.56 -17.81
N THR A 200 -3.85 -14.05 -17.56
CA THR A 200 -2.59 -14.73 -17.92
C THR A 200 -2.46 -16.08 -17.21
N ALA A 201 -2.82 -16.13 -15.93
CA ALA A 201 -2.77 -17.36 -15.16
C ALA A 201 -3.85 -18.38 -15.61
N CYS A 202 -5.04 -17.92 -16.01
CA CYS A 202 -6.09 -18.77 -16.57
C CYS A 202 -5.63 -19.49 -17.84
N GLU A 203 -4.89 -18.81 -18.72
CA GLU A 203 -4.29 -19.44 -19.90
C GLU A 203 -3.32 -20.57 -19.49
N LYS A 204 -2.46 -20.32 -18.49
CA LYS A 204 -1.52 -21.32 -17.96
C LYS A 204 -2.24 -22.57 -17.40
N TYR A 205 -3.30 -22.35 -16.64
CA TYR A 205 -4.01 -23.44 -15.95
C TYR A 205 -5.16 -24.04 -16.77
N GLY A 206 -5.43 -23.53 -17.98
CA GLY A 206 -6.48 -24.03 -18.87
C GLY A 206 -7.89 -23.77 -18.37
N ILE A 207 -8.11 -22.58 -17.79
CA ILE A 207 -9.42 -22.06 -17.39
C ILE A 207 -9.90 -21.12 -18.49
N GLU A 208 -11.12 -21.32 -18.97
CA GLU A 208 -11.73 -20.45 -19.98
C GLU A 208 -12.38 -19.23 -19.32
N ILE A 209 -11.96 -18.02 -19.67
CA ILE A 209 -12.70 -16.81 -19.32
C ILE A 209 -13.82 -16.63 -20.34
N VAL A 210 -15.03 -17.05 -19.98
CA VAL A 210 -16.19 -17.04 -20.89
C VAL A 210 -16.93 -15.70 -20.91
N ASP A 211 -16.73 -14.86 -19.89
CA ASP A 211 -17.31 -13.53 -19.81
C ASP A 211 -16.41 -12.59 -19.00
N ALA A 212 -16.05 -11.45 -19.58
CA ALA A 212 -15.26 -10.40 -18.89
C ALA A 212 -15.97 -9.05 -19.05
N GLN A 213 -16.43 -8.49 -17.95
CA GLN A 213 -17.21 -7.27 -17.89
C GLN A 213 -16.43 -6.18 -17.18
N SER A 214 -16.14 -5.07 -17.86
CA SER A 214 -15.45 -3.94 -17.25
C SER A 214 -16.41 -2.81 -16.89
N THR A 215 -16.08 -2.10 -15.80
CA THR A 215 -16.66 -0.79 -15.48
C THR A 215 -15.67 0.32 -15.84
N ALA A 216 -16.18 1.52 -16.09
CA ALA A 216 -15.35 2.69 -16.41
C ALA A 216 -14.93 3.49 -15.17
N SER A 217 -15.49 3.18 -13.99
CA SER A 217 -15.22 3.84 -12.72
C SER A 217 -15.51 2.88 -11.58
N LEU A 218 -14.89 3.10 -10.43
CA LEU A 218 -15.22 2.45 -9.15
C LEU A 218 -16.55 2.92 -8.56
N ASP A 219 -17.10 4.06 -9.01
CA ASP A 219 -18.38 4.62 -8.53
C ASP A 219 -19.62 3.87 -9.05
N VAL A 220 -19.44 2.84 -9.87
CA VAL A 220 -20.55 2.03 -10.38
C VAL A 220 -21.21 1.25 -9.25
N GLN A 221 -22.51 1.39 -9.10
CA GLN A 221 -23.32 0.77 -8.05
C GLN A 221 -24.28 -0.31 -8.56
N ASP A 222 -24.42 -0.49 -9.87
CA ASP A 222 -25.30 -1.50 -10.47
C ASP A 222 -24.52 -2.48 -11.33
N TYR A 223 -24.41 -3.71 -10.84
CA TYR A 223 -23.75 -4.86 -11.46
C TYR A 223 -24.75 -5.95 -11.93
N THR A 224 -26.04 -5.68 -11.87
CA THR A 224 -27.10 -6.65 -12.15
C THR A 224 -26.97 -7.27 -13.55
N ASN A 225 -26.71 -6.44 -14.56
CA ASN A 225 -26.58 -6.90 -15.95
C ASN A 225 -25.34 -7.77 -16.16
N GLN A 226 -24.22 -7.42 -15.53
CA GLN A 226 -22.98 -8.20 -15.60
C GLN A 226 -23.19 -9.60 -15.05
N PHE A 227 -23.77 -9.72 -13.85
CA PHE A 227 -24.03 -11.04 -13.26
C PHE A 227 -25.13 -11.83 -13.99
N ALA A 228 -26.15 -11.18 -14.51
CA ALA A 228 -27.15 -11.85 -15.35
C ALA A 228 -26.52 -12.45 -16.62
N ALA A 229 -25.56 -11.74 -17.25
CA ALA A 229 -24.81 -12.26 -18.39
C ALA A 229 -23.93 -13.48 -18.01
N MET A 230 -23.21 -13.39 -16.89
CA MET A 230 -22.36 -14.48 -16.37
C MET A 230 -23.17 -15.74 -16.02
N VAL A 231 -24.31 -15.59 -15.37
CA VAL A 231 -25.23 -16.71 -15.09
C VAL A 231 -25.70 -17.37 -16.38
N LYS A 232 -26.07 -16.58 -17.37
CA LYS A 232 -26.49 -17.07 -18.69
C LYS A 232 -25.36 -17.78 -19.45
N ALA A 233 -24.12 -17.29 -19.30
CA ALA A 233 -22.92 -17.91 -19.90
C ALA A 233 -22.49 -19.21 -19.20
N GLY A 234 -23.06 -19.51 -18.03
CA GLY A 234 -22.74 -20.72 -17.25
C GLY A 234 -21.39 -20.62 -16.55
N VAL A 235 -21.05 -19.42 -16.08
CA VAL A 235 -19.85 -19.16 -15.26
C VAL A 235 -19.94 -19.96 -13.96
N ASP A 236 -18.89 -20.69 -13.62
CA ASP A 236 -18.80 -21.49 -12.38
C ASP A 236 -17.88 -20.88 -11.32
N PHE A 237 -17.02 -19.92 -11.72
CA PHE A 237 -16.13 -19.13 -10.86
C PHE A 237 -16.13 -17.67 -11.29
N VAL A 238 -16.34 -16.74 -10.37
CA VAL A 238 -16.24 -15.30 -10.64
C VAL A 238 -15.00 -14.73 -9.94
N TYR A 239 -14.17 -14.02 -10.71
CA TYR A 239 -13.12 -13.17 -10.18
C TYR A 239 -13.56 -11.71 -10.22
N ALA A 240 -13.56 -11.05 -9.07
CA ALA A 240 -14.08 -9.68 -8.93
C ALA A 240 -13.11 -8.80 -8.12
N PRO A 241 -11.96 -8.38 -8.71
CA PRO A 241 -10.93 -7.63 -8.01
C PRO A 241 -11.33 -6.17 -7.79
N PHE A 242 -12.03 -5.92 -6.70
CA PHE A 242 -12.46 -4.60 -6.24
C PHE A 242 -12.08 -4.38 -4.79
N TYR A 243 -12.37 -3.20 -4.27
CA TYR A 243 -12.20 -2.80 -2.88
C TYR A 243 -13.48 -3.10 -2.07
N TYR A 244 -13.37 -3.09 -0.74
CA TYR A 244 -14.44 -3.43 0.20
C TYR A 244 -15.71 -2.60 0.01
N ASP A 245 -15.58 -1.32 -0.33
CA ASP A 245 -16.67 -0.36 -0.54
C ASP A 245 -17.50 -0.62 -1.81
N VAL A 246 -16.99 -1.48 -2.70
CA VAL A 246 -17.69 -1.98 -3.89
C VAL A 246 -18.23 -3.40 -3.65
N ILE A 247 -17.41 -4.25 -3.05
CA ILE A 247 -17.74 -5.68 -2.85
C ILE A 247 -18.88 -5.85 -1.86
N GLY A 248 -18.78 -5.21 -0.70
CA GLY A 248 -19.77 -5.32 0.39
C GLY A 248 -21.17 -4.88 -0.01
N PRO A 249 -21.33 -3.63 -0.46
CA PRO A 249 -22.65 -3.09 -0.75
C PRO A 249 -23.22 -3.50 -2.11
N TYR A 250 -22.39 -3.81 -3.12
CA TYR A 250 -22.89 -3.91 -4.50
C TYR A 250 -22.63 -5.26 -5.15
N VAL A 251 -21.37 -5.69 -5.28
CA VAL A 251 -20.99 -6.85 -6.10
C VAL A 251 -21.58 -8.14 -5.57
N VAL A 252 -21.33 -8.48 -4.29
CA VAL A 252 -21.78 -9.75 -3.71
C VAL A 252 -23.30 -9.84 -3.62
N PRO A 253 -24.04 -8.86 -3.07
CA PRO A 253 -25.49 -8.92 -2.99
C PRO A 253 -26.15 -9.02 -4.36
N GLN A 254 -25.67 -8.27 -5.36
CA GLN A 254 -26.26 -8.27 -6.70
C GLN A 254 -25.95 -9.53 -7.50
N ALA A 255 -24.75 -10.12 -7.32
CA ALA A 255 -24.43 -11.42 -7.88
C ALA A 255 -25.43 -12.49 -7.40
N ARG A 256 -25.71 -12.55 -6.09
CA ARG A 256 -26.67 -13.50 -5.52
C ARG A 256 -28.10 -13.21 -5.99
N ALA A 257 -28.51 -11.93 -6.05
CA ALA A 257 -29.83 -11.53 -6.56
C ALA A 257 -30.02 -11.88 -8.04
N ALA A 258 -28.96 -11.83 -8.85
CA ALA A 258 -28.97 -12.30 -10.24
C ALA A 258 -29.01 -13.83 -10.40
N GLY A 259 -28.93 -14.59 -9.28
CA GLY A 259 -28.98 -16.05 -9.26
C GLY A 259 -27.61 -16.72 -9.34
N TYR A 260 -26.51 -15.98 -9.22
CA TYR A 260 -25.19 -16.61 -9.15
C TYR A 260 -24.94 -17.20 -7.76
N THR A 261 -24.74 -18.50 -7.67
CA THR A 261 -24.55 -19.25 -6.42
C THR A 261 -23.15 -19.88 -6.27
N GLY A 262 -22.29 -19.63 -7.26
CA GLY A 262 -20.90 -20.11 -7.28
C GLY A 262 -19.96 -19.29 -6.38
N VAL A 263 -18.67 -19.58 -6.51
CA VAL A 263 -17.61 -18.87 -5.81
C VAL A 263 -17.39 -17.49 -6.43
N ILE A 264 -17.26 -16.48 -5.59
CA ILE A 264 -16.74 -15.16 -5.94
C ILE A 264 -15.39 -15.04 -5.24
N MET A 265 -14.33 -14.76 -5.99
CA MET A 265 -13.02 -14.55 -5.42
C MET A 265 -12.49 -13.18 -5.84
N GLY A 266 -11.77 -12.54 -4.93
CA GLY A 266 -11.04 -11.29 -5.17
C GLY A 266 -9.64 -11.36 -4.60
N ALA A 267 -9.12 -10.22 -4.25
CA ALA A 267 -7.77 -10.04 -3.75
C ALA A 267 -7.80 -9.28 -2.41
N ASP A 268 -6.65 -8.80 -1.95
CA ASP A 268 -6.47 -8.14 -0.65
C ASP A 268 -7.39 -6.94 -0.37
N GLY A 269 -7.90 -6.32 -1.43
CA GLY A 269 -8.93 -5.27 -1.33
C GLY A 269 -10.27 -5.71 -0.72
N TYR A 270 -10.45 -6.99 -0.37
CA TYR A 270 -11.64 -7.47 0.35
C TYR A 270 -11.50 -7.35 1.87
N ASP A 271 -10.32 -7.07 2.38
CA ASP A 271 -10.15 -6.89 3.83
C ASP A 271 -11.08 -5.76 4.31
N THR A 272 -11.61 -5.89 5.53
CA THR A 272 -12.61 -4.99 6.13
C THR A 272 -14.03 -5.00 5.52
N THR A 273 -14.29 -5.75 4.44
CA THR A 273 -15.63 -5.85 3.81
C THR A 273 -16.78 -6.09 4.81
N PRO A 274 -16.65 -6.93 5.87
CA PRO A 274 -17.76 -7.15 6.81
C PRO A 274 -18.31 -5.89 7.45
N ASP A 275 -17.50 -4.86 7.64
CA ASP A 275 -17.89 -3.58 8.25
C ASP A 275 -18.65 -2.66 7.29
N TYR A 276 -18.68 -3.02 5.99
CA TYR A 276 -19.29 -2.23 4.91
C TYR A 276 -20.48 -2.93 4.23
N VAL A 277 -20.98 -3.99 4.82
CA VAL A 277 -22.21 -4.63 4.34
C VAL A 277 -23.41 -3.75 4.70
N VAL A 278 -24.28 -3.55 3.72
CA VAL A 278 -25.46 -2.67 3.88
C VAL A 278 -26.41 -3.22 4.94
N ASP A 279 -26.93 -2.35 5.79
CA ASP A 279 -27.92 -2.69 6.80
C ASP A 279 -29.14 -3.41 6.20
N GLY A 280 -29.49 -4.55 6.76
CA GLY A 280 -30.64 -5.36 6.29
C GLY A 280 -30.34 -6.24 5.07
N ALA A 281 -29.08 -6.31 4.60
CA ALA A 281 -28.68 -7.25 3.57
C ALA A 281 -28.78 -8.71 4.06
N ASP A 282 -28.97 -9.63 3.12
CA ASP A 282 -28.84 -11.08 3.39
C ASP A 282 -27.36 -11.39 3.58
N LEU A 283 -26.92 -11.53 4.83
CA LEU A 283 -25.52 -11.81 5.16
C LEU A 283 -25.06 -13.18 4.65
N THR A 284 -25.99 -14.13 4.41
CA THR A 284 -25.62 -15.44 3.82
C THR A 284 -25.13 -15.33 2.39
N ALA A 285 -25.36 -14.20 1.72
CA ALA A 285 -24.82 -13.86 0.41
C ALA A 285 -23.29 -13.92 0.36
N PHE A 286 -22.65 -13.67 1.49
CA PHE A 286 -21.19 -13.66 1.61
C PHE A 286 -20.56 -15.06 1.75
N ASN A 287 -21.36 -16.13 1.93
CA ASN A 287 -20.83 -17.48 1.85
C ASN A 287 -20.30 -17.78 0.44
N LYS A 288 -19.15 -18.49 0.36
CA LYS A 288 -18.38 -18.74 -0.87
C LYS A 288 -17.81 -17.46 -1.52
N VAL A 289 -17.49 -16.46 -0.71
CA VAL A 289 -16.71 -15.31 -1.13
C VAL A 289 -15.32 -15.44 -0.52
N TYR A 290 -14.29 -15.45 -1.37
CA TYR A 290 -12.89 -15.71 -0.99
C TYR A 290 -11.99 -14.60 -1.47
N TRP A 291 -10.83 -14.43 -0.81
CA TRP A 291 -9.81 -13.47 -1.27
C TRP A 291 -8.41 -13.85 -0.77
N THR A 292 -7.40 -13.32 -1.42
CA THR A 292 -6.03 -13.38 -0.93
C THR A 292 -5.79 -12.29 0.11
N ASN A 293 -5.03 -12.60 1.18
CA ASN A 293 -4.71 -11.63 2.21
C ASN A 293 -3.24 -11.73 2.64
N HIS A 294 -2.71 -10.67 3.22
CA HIS A 294 -1.30 -10.58 3.64
C HIS A 294 -1.02 -11.38 4.91
N TYR A 295 -2.00 -11.61 5.76
CA TYR A 295 -1.90 -12.41 6.96
C TYR A 295 -3.29 -12.88 7.44
N ASP A 296 -3.30 -13.72 8.47
CA ASP A 296 -4.50 -14.09 9.22
C ASP A 296 -4.32 -13.66 10.68
N PRO A 297 -5.21 -12.81 11.25
CA PRO A 297 -5.12 -12.38 12.66
C PRO A 297 -5.30 -13.52 13.65
N SER A 298 -5.81 -14.69 13.24
CA SER A 298 -5.94 -15.88 14.09
C SER A 298 -4.68 -16.76 14.12
N ASP A 299 -3.62 -16.41 13.38
CA ASP A 299 -2.34 -17.12 13.42
C ASP A 299 -1.75 -17.07 14.84
N THR A 300 -1.41 -18.25 15.37
CA THR A 300 -0.90 -18.42 16.73
C THR A 300 0.61 -18.25 16.86
N SER A 301 1.32 -17.89 15.78
CA SER A 301 2.74 -17.56 15.85
C SER A 301 2.97 -16.43 16.86
N GLU A 302 4.12 -16.44 17.53
CA GLU A 302 4.43 -15.44 18.56
C GLU A 302 4.37 -14.02 18.02
N LYS A 303 4.81 -13.81 16.79
CA LYS A 303 4.85 -12.48 16.15
C LYS A 303 3.43 -11.95 15.88
N VAL A 304 2.59 -12.73 15.22
CA VAL A 304 1.19 -12.34 14.93
C VAL A 304 0.40 -12.16 16.20
N SER A 305 0.45 -13.12 17.13
CA SER A 305 -0.31 -13.06 18.37
C SER A 305 0.12 -11.90 19.28
N SER A 306 1.41 -11.54 19.29
CA SER A 306 1.91 -10.37 20.04
C SER A 306 1.43 -9.05 19.43
N PHE A 307 1.50 -8.92 18.11
CA PHE A 307 0.99 -7.75 17.38
C PHE A 307 -0.51 -7.58 17.59
N VAL A 308 -1.31 -8.63 17.37
CA VAL A 308 -2.77 -8.58 17.56
C VAL A 308 -3.12 -8.16 18.98
N LYS A 309 -2.47 -8.77 19.99
CA LYS A 309 -2.70 -8.41 21.39
C LYS A 309 -2.34 -6.96 21.71
N ALA A 310 -1.22 -6.46 21.21
CA ALA A 310 -0.80 -5.08 21.42
C ALA A 310 -1.77 -4.08 20.74
N TYR A 311 -2.19 -4.40 19.51
CA TYR A 311 -3.13 -3.60 18.77
C TYR A 311 -4.51 -3.56 19.43
N GLU A 312 -5.07 -4.71 19.82
CA GLU A 312 -6.34 -4.80 20.54
C GLU A 312 -6.32 -4.03 21.87
N ALA A 313 -5.21 -4.14 22.62
CA ALA A 313 -5.04 -3.40 23.87
C ALA A 313 -5.08 -1.89 23.69
N LYS A 314 -4.59 -1.38 22.56
CA LYS A 314 -4.51 0.04 22.26
C LYS A 314 -5.76 0.57 21.58
N TYR A 315 -6.27 -0.14 20.58
CA TYR A 315 -7.34 0.34 19.69
C TYR A 315 -8.70 -0.32 19.93
N SER A 316 -8.78 -1.37 20.76
CA SER A 316 -10.01 -2.15 21.04
C SER A 316 -10.64 -2.74 19.76
N ALA A 317 -9.82 -3.10 18.79
CA ALA A 317 -10.22 -3.67 17.50
C ALA A 317 -9.20 -4.72 17.06
N VAL A 318 -9.64 -5.70 16.27
CA VAL A 318 -8.76 -6.65 15.60
C VAL A 318 -8.03 -5.92 14.46
N PRO A 319 -6.70 -6.02 14.33
CA PRO A 319 -5.99 -5.35 13.25
C PRO A 319 -6.32 -5.95 11.88
N SER A 320 -6.57 -5.09 10.90
CA SER A 320 -6.68 -5.46 9.49
C SER A 320 -5.30 -5.82 8.91
N ALA A 321 -5.27 -6.42 7.73
CA ALA A 321 -4.01 -6.64 7.00
C ALA A 321 -3.29 -5.32 6.67
N PHE A 322 -4.05 -4.24 6.44
CA PHE A 322 -3.51 -2.91 6.23
C PHE A 322 -2.81 -2.34 7.48
N ALA A 323 -3.31 -2.66 8.67
CA ALA A 323 -2.62 -2.34 9.91
C ALA A 323 -1.33 -3.15 10.08
N ALA A 324 -1.35 -4.43 9.73
CA ALA A 324 -0.17 -5.28 9.78
C ALA A 324 0.92 -4.83 8.81
N THR A 325 0.58 -4.49 7.56
CA THR A 325 1.55 -4.01 6.58
C THR A 325 2.08 -2.62 6.90
N GLY A 326 1.25 -1.72 7.43
CA GLY A 326 1.70 -0.42 7.92
C GLY A 326 2.69 -0.53 9.09
N TYR A 327 2.44 -1.45 10.00
CA TYR A 327 3.36 -1.81 11.09
C TYR A 327 4.67 -2.38 10.54
N ASP A 328 4.59 -3.32 9.59
CA ASP A 328 5.75 -3.95 8.97
C ASP A 328 6.64 -2.93 8.24
N CYS A 329 6.07 -1.95 7.53
CA CYS A 329 6.84 -0.92 6.85
C CYS A 329 7.77 -0.15 7.80
N VAL A 330 7.30 0.20 9.00
CA VAL A 330 8.13 0.92 9.98
C VAL A 330 9.24 0.02 10.53
N TYR A 331 8.97 -1.27 10.73
CA TYR A 331 9.99 -2.25 11.13
C TYR A 331 10.98 -2.57 10.00
N MET A 332 10.56 -2.57 8.73
CA MET A 332 11.45 -2.70 7.59
C MET A 332 12.38 -1.49 7.49
N TYR A 333 11.87 -0.27 7.65
CA TYR A 333 12.73 0.92 7.75
C TYR A 333 13.68 0.85 8.94
N LYS A 334 13.22 0.38 10.12
CA LYS A 334 14.12 0.17 11.25
C LYS A 334 15.28 -0.75 10.88
N ALA A 335 14.99 -1.89 10.28
CA ALA A 335 16.02 -2.86 9.89
C ALA A 335 16.99 -2.28 8.85
N ALA A 336 16.46 -1.58 7.84
CA ALA A 336 17.27 -0.97 6.78
C ALA A 336 18.16 0.17 7.32
N ILE A 337 17.63 1.05 8.18
CA ILE A 337 18.40 2.12 8.84
C ILE A 337 19.49 1.56 9.74
N GLU A 338 19.22 0.50 10.50
CA GLU A 338 20.22 -0.17 11.35
C GLU A 338 21.32 -0.84 10.51
N ALA A 339 20.95 -1.46 9.38
CA ALA A 339 21.91 -2.05 8.44
C ALA A 339 22.79 -0.99 7.75
N ALA A 340 22.19 0.12 7.33
CA ALA A 340 22.89 1.27 6.72
C ALA A 340 23.73 2.06 7.72
N GLY A 341 23.40 2.01 9.02
CA GLY A 341 24.03 2.81 10.08
C GLY A 341 23.67 4.30 10.01
N THR A 342 22.71 4.67 9.18
CA THR A 342 22.23 6.06 8.96
C THR A 342 20.78 6.04 8.47
N ALA A 343 20.06 7.18 8.62
CA ALA A 343 18.73 7.37 8.08
C ALA A 343 18.74 8.16 6.75
N GLU A 344 19.89 8.33 6.10
CA GLU A 344 20.01 8.93 4.78
C GLU A 344 19.26 8.08 3.75
N SER A 345 18.42 8.72 2.95
CA SER A 345 17.50 8.05 2.02
C SER A 345 18.22 7.08 1.07
N SER A 346 19.32 7.52 0.44
CA SER A 346 20.10 6.70 -0.49
C SER A 346 20.73 5.47 0.17
N ALA A 347 21.23 5.60 1.41
CA ALA A 347 21.80 4.49 2.14
C ALA A 347 20.71 3.50 2.62
N VAL A 348 19.54 4.00 3.00
CA VAL A 348 18.38 3.16 3.36
C VAL A 348 17.83 2.43 2.14
N ARG A 349 17.78 3.11 0.98
CA ARG A 349 17.44 2.51 -0.30
C ARG A 349 18.38 1.33 -0.64
N ASP A 350 19.68 1.54 -0.52
CA ASP A 350 20.67 0.48 -0.79
C ASP A 350 20.52 -0.70 0.17
N ALA A 351 20.18 -0.45 1.44
CA ALA A 351 19.90 -1.50 2.41
C ALA A 351 18.60 -2.27 2.12
N LEU A 352 17.54 -1.59 1.60
CA LEU A 352 16.31 -2.25 1.17
C LEU A 352 16.51 -3.05 -0.12
N ALA A 353 17.38 -2.60 -1.03
CA ALA A 353 17.70 -3.28 -2.28
C ALA A 353 18.63 -4.51 -2.08
N ASP A 354 19.16 -4.74 -0.87
CA ASP A 354 19.95 -5.94 -0.57
C ASP A 354 19.04 -7.17 -0.50
N THR A 355 18.99 -7.96 -1.58
CA THR A 355 18.16 -9.17 -1.68
C THR A 355 18.55 -10.26 -0.69
N SER A 356 19.68 -10.15 0.00
CA SER A 356 20.10 -11.06 1.07
C SER A 356 19.54 -10.67 2.45
N ALA A 357 19.00 -9.44 2.58
CA ALA A 357 18.35 -8.98 3.80
C ALA A 357 17.06 -9.77 4.07
N VAL A 358 16.87 -10.18 5.31
CA VAL A 358 15.67 -10.91 5.74
C VAL A 358 14.89 -10.04 6.70
N TYR A 359 13.62 -9.81 6.40
CA TYR A 359 12.69 -9.06 7.22
C TYR A 359 11.80 -10.02 7.98
N GLU A 360 11.81 -9.90 9.31
CA GLU A 360 10.92 -10.65 10.18
C GLU A 360 9.69 -9.79 10.51
N CYS A 361 8.66 -9.87 9.70
CA CYS A 361 7.46 -9.07 9.73
C CYS A 361 6.26 -9.82 10.30
N VAL A 362 5.19 -9.12 10.65
CA VAL A 362 3.91 -9.72 11.07
C VAL A 362 3.28 -10.48 9.90
N THR A 363 3.42 -9.94 8.69
CA THR A 363 2.89 -10.56 7.47
C THR A 363 3.79 -11.65 6.90
N GLY A 364 4.82 -12.08 7.64
CA GLY A 364 5.71 -13.18 7.29
C GLY A 364 7.19 -12.85 7.44
N THR A 365 8.03 -13.85 7.25
CA THR A 365 9.48 -13.68 7.13
C THR A 365 9.86 -13.79 5.66
N PHE A 366 10.48 -12.77 5.11
CA PHE A 366 10.76 -12.66 3.68
C PHE A 366 12.01 -11.82 3.38
N SER A 367 12.55 -11.97 2.19
CA SER A 367 13.46 -11.01 1.55
C SER A 367 12.72 -10.28 0.44
N LEU A 368 13.30 -9.17 -0.02
CA LEU A 368 12.85 -8.52 -1.24
C LEU A 368 13.57 -9.12 -2.44
N ASP A 369 12.91 -9.17 -3.59
CA ASP A 369 13.54 -9.52 -4.85
C ASP A 369 14.27 -8.31 -5.47
N GLU A 370 14.84 -8.48 -6.66
CA GLU A 370 15.59 -7.45 -7.37
C GLU A 370 14.75 -6.21 -7.70
N THR A 371 13.41 -6.35 -7.72
CA THR A 371 12.50 -5.23 -7.94
C THR A 371 12.05 -4.53 -6.66
N GLY A 372 12.43 -5.01 -5.49
CA GLY A 372 11.95 -4.47 -4.20
C GLY A 372 10.58 -5.03 -3.76
N THR A 373 10.18 -6.19 -4.31
CA THR A 373 8.93 -6.89 -3.95
C THR A 373 9.22 -8.05 -3.00
N PRO A 374 8.42 -8.25 -1.92
CA PRO A 374 8.58 -9.37 -1.01
C PRO A 374 8.35 -10.74 -1.67
N ILE A 375 9.25 -11.68 -1.38
CA ILE A 375 9.08 -13.10 -1.70
C ILE A 375 8.40 -13.76 -0.49
N LYS A 376 7.07 -13.73 -0.47
CA LYS A 376 6.28 -14.28 0.65
C LYS A 376 5.00 -14.96 0.18
N GLY A 377 4.41 -15.79 1.05
CA GLY A 377 3.11 -16.41 0.80
C GLY A 377 1.93 -15.46 0.99
N ALA A 378 0.75 -15.94 0.58
CA ALA A 378 -0.52 -15.28 0.82
C ALA A 378 -1.49 -16.23 1.53
N ALA A 379 -2.31 -15.69 2.42
CA ALA A 379 -3.44 -16.38 2.99
C ALA A 379 -4.62 -16.37 2.00
N ILE A 380 -5.35 -17.47 1.89
CA ILE A 380 -6.67 -17.48 1.25
C ILE A 380 -7.71 -17.44 2.37
N ILE A 381 -8.50 -16.42 2.38
CA ILE A 381 -9.53 -16.17 3.39
C ILE A 381 -10.91 -16.37 2.75
N ALA A 382 -11.87 -16.88 3.53
CA ALA A 382 -13.29 -16.96 3.17
C ALA A 382 -14.11 -16.07 4.09
N PHE A 383 -15.20 -15.52 3.60
CA PHE A 383 -16.30 -15.09 4.46
C PHE A 383 -17.19 -16.29 4.77
N GLU A 384 -17.55 -16.41 6.05
CA GLU A 384 -18.56 -17.32 6.56
C GLU A 384 -19.66 -16.52 7.26
N SER A 385 -20.92 -16.86 6.98
CA SER A 385 -22.05 -16.22 7.63
C SER A 385 -23.12 -17.24 7.98
N ASP A 386 -23.64 -17.11 9.21
CA ASP A 386 -24.83 -17.83 9.73
C ASP A 386 -26.12 -17.00 9.53
N GLY A 387 -26.04 -15.85 8.87
CA GLY A 387 -27.12 -14.88 8.68
C GLY A 387 -27.21 -13.79 9.75
N SER A 388 -26.40 -13.85 10.81
CA SER A 388 -26.35 -12.82 11.86
C SER A 388 -25.11 -11.94 11.78
N THR A 389 -23.98 -12.49 11.33
CA THR A 389 -22.70 -11.82 11.14
C THR A 389 -22.00 -12.36 9.91
N VAL A 390 -21.01 -11.62 9.40
CA VAL A 390 -20.03 -12.10 8.42
C VAL A 390 -18.68 -12.16 9.13
N ALA A 391 -18.05 -13.31 9.13
CA ALA A 391 -16.74 -13.53 9.74
C ALA A 391 -15.72 -13.97 8.68
N SER A 392 -14.47 -13.62 8.90
CA SER A 392 -13.34 -14.08 8.09
C SER A 392 -12.80 -15.39 8.63
N LYS A 393 -12.43 -16.32 7.75
CA LYS A 393 -11.86 -17.61 8.10
C LYS A 393 -10.74 -17.98 7.15
N LEU A 394 -9.60 -18.36 7.68
CA LEU A 394 -8.50 -18.91 6.90
C LEU A 394 -8.91 -20.23 6.24
N LEU A 395 -8.72 -20.32 4.94
CA LEU A 395 -8.89 -21.56 4.17
C LEU A 395 -7.56 -22.25 3.91
N ASP A 396 -6.55 -21.49 3.47
CA ASP A 396 -5.26 -22.02 3.07
C ASP A 396 -4.17 -20.95 3.15
N VAL A 397 -2.92 -21.37 3.12
CA VAL A 397 -1.75 -20.48 2.97
C VAL A 397 -0.94 -20.96 1.78
N VAL A 398 -0.82 -20.12 0.76
CA VAL A 398 -0.09 -20.41 -0.46
C VAL A 398 1.28 -19.77 -0.39
N SER A 399 2.33 -20.55 -0.22
CA SER A 399 3.73 -20.09 -0.24
C SER A 399 4.36 -20.18 -1.63
N GLU A 400 3.91 -21.12 -2.46
CA GLU A 400 4.41 -21.35 -3.81
C GLU A 400 3.23 -21.66 -4.75
N LEU A 401 3.30 -21.13 -5.97
CA LEU A 401 2.30 -21.44 -6.99
C LEU A 401 2.48 -22.88 -7.50
N PRO A 402 1.40 -23.61 -7.75
CA PRO A 402 1.50 -24.93 -8.37
C PRO A 402 2.10 -24.83 -9.77
N ALA A 403 2.85 -25.87 -10.16
CA ALA A 403 3.58 -25.94 -11.42
C ALA A 403 2.67 -25.90 -12.66
#